data_521b6c92a4dac408f05f0812e127cb91
#
_entry.id   521b6c92a4dac408f05f0812e127cb91
#
_cell.length_a   1.000
_cell.length_b   1.000
_cell.length_c   1.000
_cell.angle_alpha   90.00
_cell.angle_beta   90.00
_cell.angle_gamma   90.00
#
_symmetry.space_group_name_H-M   'P 1'
#
loop_
_entity.id
_entity.type
_entity.pdbx_description
1 polymer ?
#
loop_
_entity_poly.entity_id
_entity_poly.type
_entity_poly.pdbx_seq_one_letter_code
_entity_poly.pdbx_strand_id
1 'polypeptide(L)'
;VGTGKTVLTRRFGEDVVREMDGIRKIVLSHVNCRNHPSTSQVLQQIALSLDSRHPERGFSSGEIIQSIRRNIRSRGLHMILVLDEVDVLVRRDSSDLIYKLLRIDEGQGNQGTVSLILVSQDPSLMSMLEPAIISRLGESNVLRLEPYDFDGLVGISRQRYEASCKPGSVSEEVLEKIGRFASETGDARLAIELLEAAVRRAEMDGRGEVNIGDVMPSTLRTAS
;
A
#
# COMPACT_ATOMS: atom_id res chain seq x y z
N VAL A 1 -0.20 10.19 -7.06
CA VAL A 1 0.72 9.05 -6.92
C VAL A 1 1.70 9.40 -5.80
N GLY A 2 2.26 8.40 -5.06
CA GLY A 2 3.29 8.65 -4.05
C GLY A 2 2.83 9.35 -2.76
N THR A 3 1.52 9.38 -2.47
CA THR A 3 0.94 9.98 -1.25
C THR A 3 0.97 9.07 -0.01
N GLY A 4 1.73 7.98 -0.03
CA GLY A 4 1.93 7.11 1.12
C GLY A 4 0.81 6.10 1.42
N LYS A 5 -0.23 5.94 0.59
CA LYS A 5 -1.38 5.05 0.83
C LYS A 5 -0.97 3.62 1.26
N THR A 6 -0.15 2.97 0.47
CA THR A 6 0.35 1.61 0.75
C THR A 6 1.14 1.54 2.05
N VAL A 7 1.99 2.54 2.32
CA VAL A 7 2.80 2.60 3.55
C VAL A 7 1.90 2.80 4.77
N LEU A 8 0.93 3.71 4.67
CA LEU A 8 -0.03 3.99 5.75
C LEU A 8 -0.84 2.75 6.12
N THR A 9 -1.42 2.06 5.13
CA THR A 9 -2.25 0.87 5.37
C THR A 9 -1.44 -0.30 5.92
N ARG A 10 -0.20 -0.49 5.46
CA ARG A 10 0.70 -1.49 6.01
C ARG A 10 1.04 -1.19 7.46
N ARG A 11 1.47 0.04 7.74
CA ARG A 11 1.83 0.47 9.11
C ARG A 11 0.66 0.35 10.06
N PHE A 12 -0.53 0.82 9.64
CA PHE A 12 -1.77 0.67 10.40
C PHE A 12 -2.04 -0.80 10.74
N GLY A 13 -1.98 -1.70 9.75
CA GLY A 13 -2.22 -3.12 9.98
C GLY A 13 -1.21 -3.75 10.95
N GLU A 14 0.08 -3.44 10.81
CA GLU A 14 1.14 -3.91 11.71
C GLU A 14 0.95 -3.39 13.14
N ASP A 15 0.60 -2.11 13.31
CA ASP A 15 0.35 -1.50 14.61
C ASP A 15 -0.87 -2.13 15.28
N VAL A 16 -1.98 -2.36 14.55
CA VAL A 16 -3.16 -3.05 15.10
C VAL A 16 -2.84 -4.49 15.52
N VAL A 17 -2.09 -5.23 14.71
CA VAL A 17 -1.67 -6.61 15.06
C VAL A 17 -0.86 -6.59 16.36
N ARG A 18 0.08 -5.65 16.51
CA ARG A 18 0.91 -5.52 17.71
C ARG A 18 0.12 -5.11 18.95
N GLU A 19 -0.78 -4.12 18.83
CA GLU A 19 -1.58 -3.61 19.96
C GLU A 19 -2.62 -4.61 20.44
N MET A 20 -3.11 -5.45 19.55
CA MET A 20 -4.11 -6.46 19.87
C MET A 20 -3.53 -7.81 20.26
N ASP A 21 -2.19 -7.93 20.30
CA ASP A 21 -1.54 -9.18 20.70
C ASP A 21 -1.96 -9.61 22.12
N GLY A 22 -2.28 -10.88 22.28
CA GLY A 22 -2.84 -11.42 23.51
C GLY A 22 -4.31 -11.10 23.79
N ILE A 23 -4.93 -10.15 23.07
CA ILE A 23 -6.36 -9.77 23.23
C ILE A 23 -7.20 -10.49 22.16
N ARG A 24 -6.79 -10.41 20.90
CA ARG A 24 -7.50 -10.99 19.77
C ARG A 24 -6.51 -11.51 18.72
N LYS A 25 -6.80 -12.67 18.16
CA LYS A 25 -6.01 -13.22 17.06
C LYS A 25 -6.30 -12.45 15.78
N ILE A 26 -5.36 -11.61 15.32
CA ILE A 26 -5.47 -10.84 14.09
C ILE A 26 -4.50 -11.37 13.04
N VAL A 27 -4.97 -11.44 11.80
CA VAL A 27 -4.15 -11.72 10.62
C VAL A 27 -4.27 -10.54 9.67
N LEU A 28 -3.13 -9.96 9.30
CA LEU A 28 -3.04 -8.96 8.24
C LEU A 28 -2.75 -9.66 6.91
N SER A 29 -3.60 -9.41 5.92
CA SER A 29 -3.37 -9.82 4.53
C SER A 29 -3.35 -8.58 3.65
N HIS A 30 -2.24 -8.35 2.95
CA HIS A 30 -2.08 -7.23 2.03
C HIS A 30 -1.84 -7.77 0.62
N VAL A 31 -2.79 -7.56 -0.27
CA VAL A 31 -2.74 -8.04 -1.66
C VAL A 31 -2.69 -6.85 -2.60
N ASN A 32 -1.63 -6.76 -3.41
CA ASN A 32 -1.53 -5.78 -4.48
C ASN A 32 -2.22 -6.33 -5.74
N CYS A 33 -3.32 -5.70 -6.16
CA CYS A 33 -4.14 -6.14 -7.29
C CYS A 33 -3.47 -5.92 -8.65
N ARG A 34 -2.42 -5.09 -8.74
CA ARG A 34 -1.61 -4.97 -9.96
C ARG A 34 -0.75 -6.21 -10.19
N ASN A 35 -0.20 -6.77 -9.12
CA ASN A 35 0.61 -8.00 -9.19
C ASN A 35 -0.27 -9.25 -9.32
N HIS A 36 -1.51 -9.19 -8.86
CA HIS A 36 -2.50 -10.26 -8.88
C HIS A 36 -3.80 -9.74 -9.54
N PRO A 37 -3.80 -9.54 -10.88
CA PRO A 37 -4.86 -8.77 -11.54
C PRO A 37 -6.15 -9.56 -11.82
N SER A 38 -6.32 -10.76 -11.28
CA SER A 38 -7.56 -11.54 -11.42
C SER A 38 -8.15 -11.95 -10.06
N THR A 39 -9.46 -12.11 -10.02
CA THR A 39 -10.21 -12.60 -8.84
C THR A 39 -9.59 -13.86 -8.27
N SER A 40 -9.24 -14.84 -9.11
CA SER A 40 -8.64 -16.10 -8.67
C SER A 40 -7.28 -15.89 -8.00
N GLN A 41 -6.42 -15.05 -8.57
CA GLN A 41 -5.10 -14.75 -8.00
C GLN A 41 -5.20 -14.01 -6.67
N VAL A 42 -6.10 -13.03 -6.56
CA VAL A 42 -6.35 -12.32 -5.30
C VAL A 42 -6.81 -13.29 -4.22
N LEU A 43 -7.80 -14.13 -4.50
CA LEU A 43 -8.31 -15.13 -3.56
C LEU A 43 -7.22 -16.12 -3.13
N GLN A 44 -6.37 -16.54 -4.05
CA GLN A 44 -5.23 -17.42 -3.77
C GLN A 44 -4.26 -16.77 -2.78
N GLN A 45 -3.91 -15.49 -2.97
CA GLN A 45 -3.03 -14.77 -2.05
C GLN A 45 -3.67 -14.62 -0.66
N ILE A 46 -4.97 -14.35 -0.58
CA ILE A 46 -5.69 -14.30 0.69
C ILE A 46 -5.64 -15.67 1.39
N ALA A 47 -5.89 -16.76 0.67
CA ALA A 47 -5.85 -18.10 1.23
C ALA A 47 -4.44 -18.49 1.74
N LEU A 48 -3.39 -18.16 0.97
CA LEU A 48 -1.99 -18.40 1.35
C LEU A 48 -1.58 -17.58 2.59
N SER A 49 -2.12 -16.37 2.78
CA SER A 49 -1.86 -15.58 4.00
C SER A 49 -2.46 -16.22 5.26
N LEU A 50 -3.50 -17.04 5.13
CA LEU A 50 -4.13 -17.77 6.23
C LEU A 50 -3.52 -19.16 6.45
N ASP A 51 -3.15 -19.83 5.37
CA ASP A 51 -2.51 -21.14 5.38
C ASP A 51 -1.49 -21.24 4.24
N SER A 52 -0.21 -21.18 4.59
CA SER A 52 0.90 -21.27 3.64
C SER A 52 0.96 -22.57 2.84
N ARG A 53 0.22 -23.60 3.26
CA ARG A 53 0.11 -24.89 2.58
C ARG A 53 -1.13 -24.99 1.69
N HIS A 54 -1.88 -23.88 1.52
CA HIS A 54 -3.04 -23.88 0.62
C HIS A 54 -2.59 -24.23 -0.81
N PRO A 55 -3.23 -25.22 -1.48
CA PRO A 55 -2.84 -25.61 -2.83
C PRO A 55 -3.01 -24.46 -3.83
N GLU A 56 -2.00 -24.23 -4.66
CA GLU A 56 -2.00 -23.15 -5.65
C GLU A 56 -2.94 -23.39 -6.84
N ARG A 57 -3.33 -24.64 -7.07
CA ARG A 57 -4.14 -25.03 -8.24
C ARG A 57 -5.20 -26.07 -7.85
N GLY A 58 -6.22 -26.17 -8.71
CA GLY A 58 -7.27 -27.20 -8.57
C GLY A 58 -8.53 -26.74 -7.85
N PHE A 59 -8.61 -25.48 -7.40
CA PHE A 59 -9.77 -24.94 -6.73
C PHE A 59 -10.45 -23.84 -7.55
N SER A 60 -11.76 -23.88 -7.60
CA SER A 60 -12.60 -22.79 -8.08
C SER A 60 -12.56 -21.60 -7.09
N SER A 61 -12.89 -20.40 -7.56
CA SER A 61 -12.98 -19.21 -6.68
C SER A 61 -13.96 -19.41 -5.52
N GLY A 62 -15.04 -20.16 -5.72
CA GLY A 62 -16.00 -20.50 -4.66
C GLY A 62 -15.40 -21.39 -3.58
N GLU A 63 -14.63 -22.40 -3.97
CA GLU A 63 -13.95 -23.30 -3.02
C GLU A 63 -12.87 -22.57 -2.22
N ILE A 64 -12.12 -21.65 -2.85
CA ILE A 64 -11.13 -20.83 -2.16
C ILE A 64 -11.82 -19.93 -1.12
N ILE A 65 -12.93 -19.26 -1.46
CA ILE A 65 -13.72 -18.46 -0.52
C ILE A 65 -14.20 -19.32 0.66
N GLN A 66 -14.68 -20.53 0.43
CA GLN A 66 -15.09 -21.43 1.49
C GLN A 66 -13.90 -21.88 2.37
N SER A 67 -12.73 -22.06 1.77
CA SER A 67 -11.50 -22.35 2.53
C SER A 67 -11.11 -21.18 3.43
N ILE A 68 -11.13 -19.95 2.90
CA ILE A 68 -10.88 -18.71 3.67
C ILE A 68 -11.87 -18.61 4.84
N ARG A 69 -13.19 -18.78 4.60
CA ARG A 69 -14.23 -18.79 5.65
C ARG A 69 -13.95 -19.79 6.74
N ARG A 70 -13.64 -21.03 6.37
CA ARG A 70 -13.34 -22.10 7.35
C ARG A 70 -12.13 -21.76 8.21
N ASN A 71 -11.06 -21.25 7.61
CA ASN A 71 -9.85 -20.86 8.33
C ASN A 71 -10.12 -19.74 9.34
N ILE A 72 -10.81 -18.68 8.93
CA ILE A 72 -11.15 -17.54 9.79
C ILE A 72 -12.02 -18.04 10.97
N ARG A 73 -13.06 -18.83 10.68
CA ARG A 73 -14.00 -19.31 11.68
C ARG A 73 -13.36 -20.30 12.66
N SER A 74 -12.72 -21.36 12.17
CA SER A 74 -12.18 -22.43 13.01
C SER A 74 -11.10 -21.96 13.97
N ARG A 75 -10.40 -20.87 13.63
CA ARG A 75 -9.33 -20.29 14.43
C ARG A 75 -9.78 -19.06 15.23
N GLY A 76 -11.04 -18.61 15.07
CA GLY A 76 -11.56 -17.40 15.72
C GLY A 76 -10.77 -16.13 15.34
N LEU A 77 -10.33 -16.04 14.08
CA LEU A 77 -9.48 -14.93 13.62
C LEU A 77 -10.29 -13.67 13.30
N HIS A 78 -9.69 -12.52 13.52
CA HIS A 78 -10.05 -11.29 12.83
C HIS A 78 -9.04 -11.05 11.70
N MET A 79 -9.53 -10.96 10.46
CA MET A 79 -8.69 -10.69 9.31
C MET A 79 -8.80 -9.22 8.91
N ILE A 80 -7.66 -8.53 8.86
CA ILE A 80 -7.55 -7.23 8.20
C ILE A 80 -7.07 -7.50 6.78
N LEU A 81 -7.95 -7.29 5.80
CA LEU A 81 -7.64 -7.50 4.39
C LEU A 81 -7.48 -6.16 3.69
N VAL A 82 -6.29 -5.90 3.16
CA VAL A 82 -5.98 -4.73 2.35
C VAL A 82 -5.89 -5.17 0.89
N LEU A 83 -6.76 -4.60 0.03
CA LEU A 83 -6.64 -4.70 -1.42
C LEU A 83 -6.05 -3.40 -1.95
N ASP A 84 -4.78 -3.44 -2.31
CA ASP A 84 -4.05 -2.29 -2.84
C ASP A 84 -4.12 -2.24 -4.36
N GLU A 85 -4.23 -1.04 -4.94
CA GLU A 85 -4.47 -0.81 -6.36
C GLU A 85 -5.71 -1.56 -6.88
N VAL A 86 -6.78 -1.55 -6.08
CA VAL A 86 -8.01 -2.32 -6.32
C VAL A 86 -8.75 -1.89 -7.59
N ASP A 87 -8.55 -0.67 -8.05
CA ASP A 87 -9.10 -0.18 -9.33
C ASP A 87 -8.65 -1.03 -10.53
N VAL A 88 -7.45 -1.61 -10.49
CA VAL A 88 -6.97 -2.54 -11.54
C VAL A 88 -7.85 -3.79 -11.60
N LEU A 89 -8.21 -4.35 -10.44
CA LEU A 89 -9.07 -5.52 -10.35
C LEU A 89 -10.52 -5.19 -10.82
N VAL A 90 -11.07 -4.06 -10.34
CA VAL A 90 -12.44 -3.65 -10.66
C VAL A 90 -12.61 -3.41 -12.16
N ARG A 91 -11.63 -2.78 -12.81
CA ARG A 91 -11.66 -2.56 -14.27
C ARG A 91 -11.59 -3.85 -15.08
N ARG A 92 -10.95 -4.89 -14.57
CA ARG A 92 -10.73 -6.15 -15.28
C ARG A 92 -11.84 -7.18 -15.04
N ASP A 93 -12.17 -7.39 -13.77
CA ASP A 93 -12.99 -8.52 -13.30
C ASP A 93 -14.31 -8.08 -12.63
N SER A 94 -14.66 -6.79 -12.71
CA SER A 94 -15.80 -6.20 -11.99
C SER A 94 -15.60 -6.10 -10.47
N SER A 95 -16.61 -5.55 -9.78
CA SER A 95 -16.62 -5.41 -8.31
C SER A 95 -17.16 -6.64 -7.55
N ASP A 96 -17.48 -7.72 -8.24
CA ASP A 96 -18.11 -8.92 -7.67
C ASP A 96 -17.28 -9.58 -6.55
N LEU A 97 -15.94 -9.59 -6.69
CA LEU A 97 -15.07 -10.07 -5.62
C LEU A 97 -15.20 -9.23 -4.36
N ILE A 98 -15.23 -7.90 -4.48
CA ILE A 98 -15.38 -6.99 -3.34
C ILE A 98 -16.69 -7.27 -2.62
N TYR A 99 -17.79 -7.43 -3.37
CA TYR A 99 -19.09 -7.81 -2.80
C TYR A 99 -19.04 -9.12 -2.02
N LYS A 100 -18.38 -10.15 -2.55
CA LYS A 100 -18.21 -11.45 -1.89
C LYS A 100 -17.34 -11.35 -0.63
N LEU A 101 -16.29 -10.54 -0.65
CA LEU A 101 -15.41 -10.34 0.51
C LEU A 101 -16.10 -9.56 1.64
N LEU A 102 -16.93 -8.56 1.31
CA LEU A 102 -17.74 -7.82 2.28
C LEU A 102 -18.81 -8.69 2.98
N ARG A 103 -19.08 -9.85 2.46
CA ARG A 103 -20.06 -10.82 3.00
C ARG A 103 -19.41 -12.10 3.49
N ILE A 104 -18.09 -12.15 3.57
CA ILE A 104 -17.37 -13.39 3.83
C ILE A 104 -17.63 -13.94 5.24
N ASP A 105 -17.96 -13.07 6.20
CA ASP A 105 -18.26 -13.41 7.59
C ASP A 105 -19.76 -13.43 7.92
N GLU A 106 -20.64 -13.22 6.94
CA GLU A 106 -22.09 -13.30 7.15
C GLU A 106 -22.50 -14.69 7.66
N GLY A 107 -23.33 -14.71 8.70
CA GLY A 107 -23.83 -15.96 9.31
C GLY A 107 -22.83 -16.70 10.20
N GLN A 108 -21.65 -16.12 10.47
CA GLN A 108 -20.63 -16.74 11.31
C GLN A 108 -20.71 -16.34 12.79
N GLY A 109 -21.56 -15.37 13.16
CA GLY A 109 -21.60 -14.78 14.49
C GLY A 109 -20.26 -14.12 14.83
N ASN A 110 -19.85 -14.16 16.10
CA ASN A 110 -18.57 -13.59 16.54
C ASN A 110 -17.36 -14.52 16.32
N GLN A 111 -17.53 -15.64 15.60
CA GLN A 111 -16.49 -16.65 15.39
C GLN A 111 -15.63 -16.40 14.16
N GLY A 112 -15.14 -15.20 14.02
CA GLY A 112 -14.29 -14.82 12.89
C GLY A 112 -14.91 -13.70 12.09
N THR A 113 -14.13 -12.66 11.84
CA THR A 113 -14.60 -11.43 11.18
C THR A 113 -13.54 -10.92 10.21
N VAL A 114 -13.97 -10.09 9.25
CA VAL A 114 -13.11 -9.47 8.27
C VAL A 114 -13.33 -7.96 8.26
N SER A 115 -12.24 -7.21 8.31
CA SER A 115 -12.21 -5.78 7.96
C SER A 115 -11.56 -5.61 6.61
N LEU A 116 -12.23 -4.95 5.68
CA LEU A 116 -11.74 -4.74 4.32
C LEU A 116 -11.30 -3.28 4.14
N ILE A 117 -10.08 -3.09 3.66
CA ILE A 117 -9.52 -1.79 3.29
C ILE A 117 -9.24 -1.82 1.78
N LEU A 118 -9.87 -0.92 1.06
CA LEU A 118 -9.64 -0.73 -0.38
C LEU A 118 -8.74 0.47 -0.60
N VAL A 119 -7.64 0.28 -1.31
CA VAL A 119 -6.69 1.34 -1.66
C VAL A 119 -6.69 1.53 -3.16
N SER A 120 -6.90 2.76 -3.61
CA SER A 120 -6.86 3.11 -5.03
C SER A 120 -6.10 4.42 -5.26
N GLN A 121 -5.54 4.53 -6.45
CA GLN A 121 -5.01 5.79 -6.98
C GLN A 121 -6.04 6.52 -7.85
N ASP A 122 -7.10 5.83 -8.24
CA ASP A 122 -8.16 6.38 -9.09
C ASP A 122 -9.25 7.02 -8.23
N PRO A 123 -9.47 8.35 -8.33
CA PRO A 123 -10.52 9.04 -7.60
C PRO A 123 -11.92 8.58 -8.04
N SER A 124 -12.05 7.99 -9.22
CA SER A 124 -13.33 7.48 -9.74
C SER A 124 -13.70 6.07 -9.25
N LEU A 125 -12.88 5.43 -8.38
CA LEU A 125 -13.15 4.09 -7.88
C LEU A 125 -14.60 3.93 -7.37
N MET A 126 -15.06 4.89 -6.57
CA MET A 126 -16.42 4.82 -5.99
C MET A 126 -17.51 4.77 -7.06
N SER A 127 -17.36 5.46 -8.20
CA SER A 127 -18.32 5.42 -9.30
C SER A 127 -18.27 4.12 -10.11
N MET A 128 -17.22 3.32 -9.97
CA MET A 128 -17.08 2.00 -10.61
C MET A 128 -17.67 0.87 -9.76
N LEU A 129 -17.97 1.15 -8.47
CA LEU A 129 -18.53 0.15 -7.56
C LEU A 129 -20.06 0.13 -7.63
N GLU A 130 -20.63 -1.05 -7.45
CA GLU A 130 -22.09 -1.21 -7.34
C GLU A 130 -22.65 -0.50 -6.09
N PRO A 131 -23.89 0.05 -6.16
CA PRO A 131 -24.52 0.73 -5.02
C PRO A 131 -24.57 -0.13 -3.73
N ALA A 132 -24.75 -1.44 -3.86
CA ALA A 132 -24.75 -2.36 -2.73
C ALA A 132 -23.40 -2.43 -2.02
N ILE A 133 -22.29 -2.29 -2.74
CA ILE A 133 -20.92 -2.23 -2.18
C ILE A 133 -20.72 -0.90 -1.49
N ILE A 134 -21.07 0.21 -2.14
CA ILE A 134 -20.94 1.57 -1.59
C ILE A 134 -21.71 1.69 -0.26
N SER A 135 -22.96 1.20 -0.24
CA SER A 135 -23.78 1.21 0.97
C SER A 135 -23.14 0.44 2.15
N ARG A 136 -22.41 -0.66 1.87
CA ARG A 136 -21.72 -1.45 2.90
C ARG A 136 -20.40 -0.82 3.34
N LEU A 137 -19.66 -0.24 2.43
CA LEU A 137 -18.43 0.49 2.78
C LEU A 137 -18.73 1.72 3.62
N GLY A 138 -19.85 2.39 3.36
CA GLY A 138 -20.25 3.65 3.98
C GLY A 138 -19.49 4.82 3.36
N GLU A 139 -20.23 5.83 2.93
CA GLU A 139 -19.65 7.04 2.30
C GLU A 139 -18.70 7.82 3.24
N SER A 140 -18.96 7.78 4.55
CA SER A 140 -18.12 8.40 5.58
C SER A 140 -16.79 7.71 5.81
N ASN A 141 -16.61 6.49 5.30
CA ASN A 141 -15.40 5.68 5.48
C ASN A 141 -14.35 5.89 4.37
N VAL A 142 -14.47 6.97 3.61
CA VAL A 142 -13.53 7.32 2.55
C VAL A 142 -12.48 8.29 3.08
N LEU A 143 -11.23 7.83 3.15
CA LEU A 143 -10.08 8.66 3.49
C LEU A 143 -9.35 9.07 2.21
N ARG A 144 -9.23 10.38 1.99
CA ARG A 144 -8.44 10.94 0.89
C ARG A 144 -7.08 11.40 1.42
N LEU A 145 -6.01 10.96 0.78
CA LEU A 145 -4.66 11.43 1.07
C LEU A 145 -4.27 12.46 0.02
N GLU A 146 -4.06 13.67 0.48
CA GLU A 146 -3.59 14.76 -0.39
C GLU A 146 -2.12 14.57 -0.76
N PRO A 147 -1.67 15.17 -1.88
CA PRO A 147 -0.25 15.27 -2.21
C PRO A 147 0.53 15.91 -1.06
N TYR A 148 1.78 15.52 -0.87
CA TYR A 148 2.64 16.15 0.12
C TYR A 148 2.99 17.59 -0.30
N ASP A 149 2.99 18.48 0.68
CA ASP A 149 3.53 19.82 0.53
C ASP A 149 5.07 19.83 0.57
N PHE A 150 5.66 21.00 0.39
CA PHE A 150 7.12 21.19 0.41
C PHE A 150 7.73 20.69 1.73
N ASP A 151 7.18 21.10 2.86
CA ASP A 151 7.72 20.75 4.19
C ASP A 151 7.65 19.25 4.46
N GLY A 152 6.54 18.61 4.06
CA GLY A 152 6.37 17.17 4.14
C GLY A 152 7.40 16.40 3.32
N LEU A 153 7.71 16.87 2.10
CA LEU A 153 8.69 16.23 1.22
C LEU A 153 10.14 16.43 1.72
N VAL A 154 10.47 17.61 2.24
CA VAL A 154 11.75 17.84 2.94
C VAL A 154 11.88 16.93 4.15
N GLY A 155 10.81 16.82 4.96
CA GLY A 155 10.78 15.94 6.12
C GLY A 155 10.98 14.47 5.78
N ILE A 156 10.34 13.97 4.71
CA ILE A 156 10.52 12.59 4.22
C ILE A 156 11.95 12.37 3.74
N SER A 157 12.52 13.31 2.98
CA SER A 157 13.90 13.22 2.51
C SER A 157 14.89 13.21 3.67
N ARG A 158 14.66 14.04 4.70
CA ARG A 158 15.48 14.09 5.92
C ARG A 158 15.44 12.77 6.68
N GLN A 159 14.26 12.22 6.93
CA GLN A 159 14.14 10.91 7.59
C GLN A 159 14.87 9.80 6.82
N ARG A 160 14.79 9.84 5.50
CA ARG A 160 15.47 8.85 4.66
C ARG A 160 16.98 9.02 4.69
N TYR A 161 17.47 10.25 4.63
CA TYR A 161 18.88 10.59 4.80
C TYR A 161 19.44 10.10 6.15
N GLU A 162 18.77 10.47 7.26
CA GLU A 162 19.17 10.08 8.61
C GLU A 162 19.22 8.56 8.83
N ALA A 163 18.30 7.83 8.18
CA ALA A 163 18.22 6.38 8.28
C ALA A 163 19.23 5.62 7.41
N SER A 164 19.80 6.25 6.37
CA SER A 164 20.54 5.51 5.33
C SER A 164 21.92 6.07 4.97
N CYS A 165 22.23 7.29 5.38
CA CYS A 165 23.48 7.97 5.02
C CYS A 165 24.32 8.32 6.23
N LYS A 166 25.58 8.67 5.99
CA LYS A 166 26.47 9.17 7.04
C LYS A 166 26.02 10.55 7.54
N PRO A 167 26.03 10.83 8.85
CA PRO A 167 25.73 12.15 9.36
C PRO A 167 26.60 13.23 8.70
N GLY A 168 25.98 14.33 8.27
CA GLY A 168 26.66 15.46 7.62
C GLY A 168 26.90 15.30 6.11
N SER A 169 26.58 14.14 5.51
CA SER A 169 26.79 13.92 4.06
C SER A 169 25.78 14.62 3.15
N VAL A 170 24.64 15.07 3.68
CA VAL A 170 23.60 15.80 2.92
C VAL A 170 23.25 17.07 3.70
N SER A 171 23.43 18.22 3.06
CA SER A 171 23.09 19.52 3.66
C SER A 171 21.60 19.83 3.58
N GLU A 172 21.11 20.76 4.42
CA GLU A 172 19.73 21.24 4.40
C GLU A 172 19.34 21.81 3.03
N GLU A 173 20.25 22.54 2.39
CA GLU A 173 20.02 23.12 1.04
C GLU A 173 19.74 22.04 -0.02
N VAL A 174 20.40 20.88 0.10
CA VAL A 174 20.17 19.73 -0.79
C VAL A 174 18.78 19.16 -0.55
N LEU A 175 18.36 19.00 0.72
CA LEU A 175 17.02 18.52 1.08
C LEU A 175 15.92 19.47 0.62
N GLU A 176 16.11 20.78 0.78
CA GLU A 176 15.18 21.78 0.28
C GLU A 176 15.08 21.77 -1.26
N LYS A 177 16.20 21.60 -1.96
CA LYS A 177 16.17 21.50 -3.43
C LYS A 177 15.38 20.27 -3.88
N ILE A 178 15.56 19.13 -3.22
CA ILE A 178 14.77 17.92 -3.46
C ILE A 178 13.28 18.21 -3.23
N GLY A 179 12.95 18.82 -2.10
CA GLY A 179 11.57 19.21 -1.75
C GLY A 179 10.94 20.10 -2.82
N ARG A 180 11.66 21.08 -3.35
CA ARG A 180 11.17 21.97 -4.43
C ARG A 180 10.82 21.20 -5.70
N PHE A 181 11.70 20.31 -6.18
CA PHE A 181 11.41 19.49 -7.35
C PHE A 181 10.24 18.53 -7.14
N ALA A 182 10.18 17.88 -5.98
CA ALA A 182 9.13 16.93 -5.70
C ALA A 182 7.78 17.60 -5.42
N SER A 183 7.75 18.85 -4.93
CA SER A 183 6.51 19.58 -4.61
C SER A 183 5.68 19.95 -5.85
N GLU A 184 6.28 19.96 -7.05
CA GLU A 184 5.52 20.13 -8.30
C GLU A 184 4.45 19.06 -8.50
N THR A 185 4.69 17.86 -8.00
CA THR A 185 3.76 16.74 -8.08
C THR A 185 3.23 16.25 -6.72
N GLY A 186 3.87 16.67 -5.62
CA GLY A 186 3.58 16.20 -4.27
C GLY A 186 3.88 14.71 -4.04
N ASP A 187 4.82 14.14 -4.83
CA ASP A 187 5.13 12.71 -4.85
C ASP A 187 6.36 12.40 -3.98
N ALA A 188 6.14 11.73 -2.85
CA ALA A 188 7.21 11.31 -1.94
C ALA A 188 8.21 10.33 -2.58
N ARG A 189 7.79 9.53 -3.58
CA ARG A 189 8.70 8.62 -4.29
C ARG A 189 9.72 9.41 -5.09
N LEU A 190 9.28 10.48 -5.76
CA LEU A 190 10.18 11.37 -6.50
C LEU A 190 11.22 11.99 -5.56
N ALA A 191 10.83 12.44 -4.36
CA ALA A 191 11.76 12.98 -3.38
C ALA A 191 12.82 11.95 -2.95
N ILE A 192 12.42 10.71 -2.69
CA ILE A 192 13.33 9.62 -2.32
C ILE A 192 14.26 9.26 -3.49
N GLU A 193 13.74 9.17 -4.70
CA GLU A 193 14.54 8.88 -5.92
C GLU A 193 15.57 9.97 -6.22
N LEU A 194 15.21 11.25 -6.03
CA LEU A 194 16.13 12.36 -6.18
C LEU A 194 17.26 12.32 -5.15
N LEU A 195 16.95 12.01 -3.88
CA LEU A 195 17.93 11.85 -2.82
C LEU A 195 18.90 10.70 -3.15
N GLU A 196 18.36 9.52 -3.49
CA GLU A 196 19.18 8.36 -3.85
C GLU A 196 20.09 8.64 -5.03
N ALA A 197 19.57 9.29 -6.08
CA ALA A 197 20.35 9.64 -7.26
C ALA A 197 21.45 10.65 -6.95
N ALA A 198 21.19 11.62 -6.08
CA ALA A 198 22.18 12.61 -5.66
C ALA A 198 23.32 11.99 -4.83
N VAL A 199 22.98 11.13 -3.86
CA VAL A 199 23.95 10.37 -3.06
C VAL A 199 24.82 9.49 -3.96
N ARG A 200 24.20 8.73 -4.87
CA ARG A 200 24.94 7.87 -5.80
C ARG A 200 25.92 8.64 -6.70
N ARG A 201 25.57 9.86 -7.13
CA ARG A 201 26.49 10.71 -7.89
C ARG A 201 27.69 11.12 -7.06
N ALA A 202 27.48 11.56 -5.83
CA ALA A 202 28.57 11.92 -4.92
C ALA A 202 29.52 10.74 -4.68
N GLU A 203 28.98 9.54 -4.47
CA GLU A 203 29.77 8.31 -4.30
C GLU A 203 30.57 7.95 -5.56
N MET A 204 29.99 8.04 -6.75
CA MET A 204 30.67 7.78 -8.02
C MET A 204 31.84 8.76 -8.27
N ASP A 205 31.72 9.99 -7.81
CA ASP A 205 32.78 11.00 -7.87
C ASP A 205 33.80 10.88 -6.72
N GLY A 206 33.65 9.89 -5.85
CA GLY A 206 34.52 9.68 -4.67
C GLY A 206 34.36 10.72 -3.58
N ARG A 207 33.24 11.46 -3.56
CA ARG A 207 32.94 12.51 -2.57
C ARG A 207 32.20 11.91 -1.38
N GLY A 208 32.50 12.42 -0.18
CA GLY A 208 31.79 12.06 1.05
C GLY A 208 30.54 12.89 1.30
N GLU A 209 30.33 13.96 0.53
CA GLU A 209 29.23 14.91 0.69
C GLU A 209 28.50 15.11 -0.64
N VAL A 210 27.19 15.29 -0.55
CA VAL A 210 26.31 15.58 -1.69
C VAL A 210 26.27 17.07 -1.95
N ASN A 211 26.58 17.46 -3.16
CA ASN A 211 26.48 18.85 -3.59
C ASN A 211 25.08 19.17 -4.13
N ILE A 212 24.70 20.44 -4.07
CA ILE A 212 23.42 20.92 -4.59
C ILE A 212 23.25 20.63 -6.10
N GLY A 213 24.38 20.57 -6.85
CA GLY A 213 24.41 20.21 -8.26
C GLY A 213 24.06 18.75 -8.56
N ASP A 214 24.18 17.85 -7.56
CA ASP A 214 23.84 16.43 -7.73
C ASP A 214 22.34 16.19 -7.78
N VAL A 215 21.52 17.12 -7.30
CA VAL A 215 20.06 17.06 -7.37
C VAL A 215 19.60 17.50 -8.76
N MET A 216 19.34 16.53 -9.64
CA MET A 216 18.84 16.73 -11.00
C MET A 216 17.66 15.81 -11.27
N PRO A 217 16.55 16.32 -11.84
CA PRO A 217 15.44 15.49 -12.31
C PRO A 217 15.91 14.51 -13.38
N SER A 218 15.35 13.30 -13.40
CA SER A 218 15.68 12.26 -14.39
C SER A 218 15.39 12.65 -15.85
N THR A 219 14.53 13.61 -16.08
CA THR A 219 14.17 14.16 -17.40
C THR A 219 15.32 14.87 -18.11
N LEU A 220 16.38 15.25 -17.40
CA LEU A 220 17.59 15.85 -18.02
C LEU A 220 18.63 14.83 -18.50
N ARG A 221 18.36 13.51 -18.37
CA ARG A 221 19.26 12.42 -18.81
C ARG A 221 19.24 12.14 -20.32
N THR A 222 18.32 12.73 -21.09
CA THR A 222 18.16 12.45 -22.54
C THR A 222 18.79 13.48 -23.46
N ALA A 223 19.57 14.43 -22.93
CA ALA A 223 20.21 15.49 -23.71
C ALA A 223 21.76 15.53 -23.54
N SER A 224 22.42 14.37 -23.54
CA SER A 224 23.90 14.29 -23.61
C SER A 224 24.31 13.15 -24.52
#